data_520cdd299fee87756617845cb82f5226
#
_entry.id   520cdd299fee87756617845cb82f5226
#
_cell.length_a   1.000
_cell.length_b   1.000
_cell.length_c   1.000
_cell.angle_alpha   90.00
_cell.angle_beta   90.00
_cell.angle_gamma   90.00
#
_symmetry.space_group_name_H-M   'P 1'
#
loop_
_entity.id
_entity.type
_entity.pdbx_description
1 polymer ?
#
loop_
_entity_poly.entity_id
_entity_poly.type
_entity_poly.pdbx_seq_one_letter_code
_entity_poly.pdbx_strand_id
1 'polypeptide(L)'
;DRVQNGAFGAILMRNARHVAECVAAMKARVPVPVTVKCRIGVDEQEPEEVLPDFVRRVADAGADAVIVHARKAWLSGLSPKENRDVPPLDYGLVHRLKQQFPDLPVILNGGLETLDAAAAHMDRLDGVMLGRAAYHRPMLLAEVDRRFFGEETPPPDLATVIEGYLEHVEREMLSGTPLPHMTRHMLGLAHGMAGARGFRRILGEEARQPGAGPETIRRALAAVDVTAAPVAA
;
A
#
# COMPACT_ATOMS: atom_id res chain seq x y z
N ASP A 1 -13.89 -3.89 17.66
CA ASP A 1 -14.56 -5.05 18.30
C ASP A 1 -14.21 -6.39 17.63
N ARG A 2 -14.34 -6.51 16.31
CA ARG A 2 -13.99 -7.78 15.62
C ARG A 2 -12.51 -8.15 15.76
N VAL A 3 -11.61 -7.18 15.69
CA VAL A 3 -10.16 -7.39 15.80
C VAL A 3 -9.76 -7.81 17.21
N GLN A 4 -10.34 -7.19 18.23
CA GLN A 4 -10.06 -7.53 19.63
C GLN A 4 -10.67 -8.89 20.01
N ASN A 5 -11.94 -9.13 19.67
CA ASN A 5 -12.65 -10.36 19.99
C ASN A 5 -12.15 -11.57 19.16
N GLY A 6 -11.68 -11.32 17.93
CA GLY A 6 -11.13 -12.33 17.04
C GLY A 6 -9.65 -12.64 17.26
N ALA A 7 -8.95 -11.90 18.12
CA ALA A 7 -7.50 -12.02 18.33
C ALA A 7 -6.69 -12.05 17.02
N PHE A 8 -6.95 -11.11 16.12
CA PHE A 8 -6.23 -10.97 14.85
C PHE A 8 -5.82 -9.50 14.59
N GLY A 9 -4.86 -9.27 13.66
CA GLY A 9 -4.32 -7.95 13.38
C GLY A 9 -3.31 -7.49 14.45
N ALA A 10 -3.27 -6.19 14.76
CA ALA A 10 -2.24 -5.60 15.61
C ALA A 10 -2.17 -6.18 17.03
N ILE A 11 -3.28 -6.68 17.58
CA ILE A 11 -3.30 -7.32 18.91
C ILE A 11 -2.34 -8.52 19.01
N LEU A 12 -2.09 -9.21 17.89
CA LEU A 12 -1.16 -10.34 17.84
C LEU A 12 0.28 -9.95 18.19
N MET A 13 0.66 -8.68 18.06
CA MET A 13 1.98 -8.22 18.52
C MET A 13 2.21 -8.40 20.03
N ARG A 14 1.13 -8.53 20.83
CA ARG A 14 1.22 -8.87 22.26
C ARG A 14 1.61 -10.33 22.51
N ASN A 15 1.50 -11.18 21.48
CA ASN A 15 1.86 -12.59 21.53
C ASN A 15 2.83 -12.94 20.40
N ALA A 16 4.03 -12.38 20.47
CA ALA A 16 5.08 -12.59 19.47
C ALA A 16 5.44 -14.07 19.24
N ARG A 17 5.35 -14.89 20.31
CA ARG A 17 5.56 -16.34 20.22
C ARG A 17 4.56 -17.01 19.30
N HIS A 18 3.29 -16.69 19.47
CA HIS A 18 2.24 -17.26 18.60
C HIS A 18 2.39 -16.85 17.14
N VAL A 19 2.78 -15.59 16.89
CA VAL A 19 3.07 -15.12 15.51
C VAL A 19 4.26 -15.89 14.92
N ALA A 20 5.31 -16.13 15.69
CA ALA A 20 6.46 -16.93 15.26
C ALA A 20 6.04 -18.37 14.93
N GLU A 21 5.19 -19.01 15.75
CA GLU A 21 4.63 -20.32 15.46
C GLU A 21 3.83 -20.36 14.15
N CYS A 22 3.04 -19.31 13.87
CA CYS A 22 2.33 -19.16 12.60
C CYS A 22 3.29 -19.02 11.41
N VAL A 23 4.35 -18.21 11.53
CA VAL A 23 5.38 -18.06 10.50
C VAL A 23 6.06 -19.40 10.21
N ALA A 24 6.50 -20.11 11.22
CA ALA A 24 7.14 -21.42 11.09
C ALA A 24 6.19 -22.43 10.38
N ALA A 25 4.92 -22.44 10.76
CA ALA A 25 3.93 -23.32 10.13
C ALA A 25 3.70 -22.97 8.64
N MET A 26 3.67 -21.68 8.28
CA MET A 26 3.58 -21.25 6.88
C MET A 26 4.84 -21.64 6.09
N LYS A 27 6.02 -21.36 6.62
CA LYS A 27 7.31 -21.71 5.98
C LYS A 27 7.44 -23.22 5.73
N ALA A 28 6.92 -24.05 6.62
CA ALA A 28 6.92 -25.51 6.44
C ALA A 28 5.95 -26.00 5.33
N ARG A 29 5.04 -25.16 4.86
CA ARG A 29 3.99 -25.54 3.90
C ARG A 29 4.18 -25.01 2.50
N VAL A 30 4.90 -23.90 2.35
CA VAL A 30 5.03 -23.21 1.06
C VAL A 30 6.49 -22.85 0.77
N PRO A 31 6.93 -22.95 -0.52
CA PRO A 31 8.28 -22.55 -0.93
C PRO A 31 8.41 -21.03 -1.21
N VAL A 32 7.31 -20.29 -1.13
CA VAL A 32 7.31 -18.84 -1.38
C VAL A 32 7.74 -18.06 -0.15
N PRO A 33 8.24 -16.81 -0.30
CA PRO A 33 8.58 -15.96 0.84
C PRO A 33 7.39 -15.72 1.77
N VAL A 34 7.63 -15.79 3.07
CA VAL A 34 6.67 -15.44 4.13
C VAL A 34 7.13 -14.16 4.80
N THR A 35 6.36 -13.10 4.69
CA THR A 35 6.69 -11.79 5.26
C THR A 35 5.74 -11.43 6.41
N VAL A 36 6.24 -10.64 7.36
CA VAL A 36 5.44 -10.18 8.49
C VAL A 36 5.27 -8.67 8.44
N LYS A 37 4.00 -8.21 8.41
CA LYS A 37 3.69 -6.78 8.52
C LYS A 37 3.22 -6.46 9.93
N CYS A 38 3.91 -5.50 10.59
CA CYS A 38 3.63 -5.13 11.96
C CYS A 38 3.56 -3.60 12.17
N ARG A 39 3.28 -3.20 13.40
CA ARG A 39 3.43 -1.84 13.93
C ARG A 39 4.70 -1.78 14.80
N ILE A 40 5.01 -0.59 15.35
CA ILE A 40 6.14 -0.46 16.29
C ILE A 40 5.77 -0.84 17.73
N GLY A 41 4.52 -1.11 18.02
CA GLY A 41 3.99 -1.51 19.33
C GLY A 41 2.47 -1.31 19.37
N VAL A 42 1.85 -1.78 20.44
CA VAL A 42 0.41 -1.74 20.67
C VAL A 42 0.11 -1.14 22.04
N ASP A 43 -0.81 -0.18 22.08
CA ASP A 43 -1.25 0.52 23.29
C ASP A 43 -0.06 1.02 24.15
N GLU A 44 0.05 0.60 25.41
CA GLU A 44 1.06 1.06 26.36
C GLU A 44 2.44 0.39 26.19
N GLN A 45 2.59 -0.53 25.20
CA GLN A 45 3.90 -1.15 24.96
C GLN A 45 4.96 -0.11 24.61
N GLU A 46 6.19 -0.31 25.12
CA GLU A 46 7.35 0.52 24.78
C GLU A 46 7.98 0.03 23.47
N PRO A 47 7.93 0.84 22.38
CA PRO A 47 8.36 0.42 21.06
C PRO A 47 9.83 -0.03 20.98
N GLU A 48 10.73 0.63 21.71
CA GLU A 48 12.16 0.32 21.74
C GLU A 48 12.45 -1.10 22.28
N GLU A 49 11.58 -1.63 23.12
CA GLU A 49 11.74 -2.95 23.72
C GLU A 49 10.99 -4.02 22.90
N VAL A 50 9.72 -3.75 22.58
CA VAL A 50 8.85 -4.79 22.02
C VAL A 50 9.08 -5.05 20.54
N LEU A 51 9.47 -4.02 19.75
CA LEU A 51 9.66 -4.20 18.33
C LEU A 51 10.87 -5.11 18.02
N PRO A 52 12.05 -4.91 18.61
CA PRO A 52 13.20 -5.80 18.38
C PRO A 52 12.94 -7.25 18.84
N ASP A 53 12.28 -7.45 19.99
CA ASP A 53 11.94 -8.80 20.46
C ASP A 53 10.95 -9.49 19.51
N PHE A 54 9.91 -8.78 19.07
CA PHE A 54 8.95 -9.27 18.10
C PHE A 54 9.63 -9.68 16.79
N VAL A 55 10.47 -8.79 16.24
CA VAL A 55 11.16 -9.04 14.97
C VAL A 55 12.15 -10.20 15.09
N ARG A 56 12.89 -10.31 16.19
CA ARG A 56 13.79 -11.46 16.43
C ARG A 56 13.03 -12.76 16.37
N ARG A 57 11.90 -12.88 17.08
CA ARG A 57 11.12 -14.12 17.12
C ARG A 57 10.57 -14.53 15.76
N VAL A 58 10.08 -13.58 14.96
CA VAL A 58 9.56 -13.91 13.63
C VAL A 58 10.69 -14.20 12.63
N ALA A 59 11.84 -13.54 12.78
CA ALA A 59 13.05 -13.85 11.98
C ALA A 59 13.59 -15.24 12.29
N ASP A 60 13.71 -15.61 13.57
CA ASP A 60 14.14 -16.94 14.03
C ASP A 60 13.18 -18.04 13.55
N ALA A 61 11.91 -17.70 13.36
CA ALA A 61 10.89 -18.60 12.80
C ALA A 61 10.94 -18.69 11.25
N GLY A 62 11.82 -17.94 10.60
CA GLY A 62 12.07 -17.98 9.17
C GLY A 62 11.30 -16.96 8.34
N ALA A 63 10.86 -15.85 8.92
CA ALA A 63 10.31 -14.74 8.13
C ALA A 63 11.36 -14.21 7.14
N ASP A 64 10.99 -14.06 5.87
CA ASP A 64 11.90 -13.62 4.81
C ASP A 64 12.05 -12.08 4.77
N ALA A 65 11.10 -11.34 5.33
CA ALA A 65 11.18 -9.89 5.48
C ALA A 65 10.16 -9.39 6.52
N VAL A 66 10.42 -8.19 7.05
CA VAL A 66 9.46 -7.49 7.90
C VAL A 66 9.08 -6.14 7.29
N ILE A 67 7.79 -5.81 7.33
CA ILE A 67 7.25 -4.52 6.90
C ILE A 67 6.75 -3.80 8.14
N VAL A 68 7.42 -2.71 8.53
CA VAL A 68 7.13 -2.00 9.76
C VAL A 68 6.38 -0.70 9.48
N HIS A 69 5.11 -0.63 9.92
CA HIS A 69 4.41 0.65 9.97
C HIS A 69 4.91 1.43 11.17
N ALA A 70 5.61 2.54 10.91
CA ALA A 70 6.33 3.32 11.92
C ALA A 70 5.43 4.11 12.88
N ARG A 71 4.30 3.52 13.30
CA ARG A 71 3.37 4.07 14.30
C ARG A 71 2.93 2.98 15.27
N LYS A 72 2.69 3.33 16.53
CA LYS A 72 1.96 2.46 17.47
C LYS A 72 0.53 2.21 16.96
N ALA A 73 -0.06 1.12 17.40
CA ALA A 73 -1.50 0.87 17.24
C ALA A 73 -2.19 1.07 18.59
N TRP A 74 -3.27 1.84 18.61
CA TRP A 74 -4.18 1.92 19.74
C TRP A 74 -5.41 1.07 19.46
N LEU A 75 -5.62 0.03 20.25
CA LEU A 75 -6.73 -0.92 20.07
C LEU A 75 -8.07 -0.34 20.54
N SER A 76 -8.02 0.63 21.44
CA SER A 76 -9.18 1.37 21.93
C SER A 76 -8.98 2.87 21.78
N GLY A 77 -10.08 3.62 21.68
CA GLY A 77 -10.05 5.09 21.62
C GLY A 77 -9.77 5.69 20.23
N LEU A 78 -9.25 4.93 19.27
CA LEU A 78 -9.01 5.37 17.91
C LEU A 78 -9.66 4.44 16.89
N SER A 79 -10.32 5.02 15.91
CA SER A 79 -10.79 4.28 14.72
C SER A 79 -9.62 3.75 13.89
N PRO A 80 -9.84 2.78 12.97
CA PRO A 80 -8.80 2.32 12.06
C PRO A 80 -8.20 3.42 11.17
N LYS A 81 -8.94 4.48 10.87
CA LYS A 81 -8.45 5.65 10.13
C LYS A 81 -7.53 6.47 11.01
N GLU A 82 -7.97 6.85 12.20
CA GLU A 82 -7.19 7.63 13.16
C GLU A 82 -5.88 6.92 13.57
N ASN A 83 -5.89 5.60 13.72
CA ASN A 83 -4.70 4.79 13.96
C ASN A 83 -3.63 4.88 12.85
N ARG A 84 -3.97 5.43 11.69
CA ARG A 84 -3.02 5.69 10.59
C ARG A 84 -2.52 7.12 10.54
N ASP A 85 -3.18 8.03 11.27
CA ASP A 85 -2.91 9.46 11.16
C ASP A 85 -2.47 10.08 12.49
N VAL A 86 -3.11 9.70 13.60
CA VAL A 86 -2.92 10.34 14.92
C VAL A 86 -1.63 9.91 15.64
N PRO A 87 -1.30 8.61 15.80
CA PRO A 87 -0.07 8.25 16.47
C PRO A 87 1.15 8.79 15.73
N PRO A 88 2.18 9.32 16.41
CA PRO A 88 3.37 9.86 15.74
C PRO A 88 4.13 8.79 14.96
N LEU A 89 4.78 9.22 13.88
CA LEU A 89 5.71 8.39 13.11
C LEU A 89 7.07 8.36 13.80
N ASP A 90 7.66 7.18 13.93
CA ASP A 90 9.04 7.00 14.38
C ASP A 90 9.84 6.20 13.33
N TYR A 91 10.33 6.91 12.32
CA TYR A 91 11.22 6.34 11.32
C TYR A 91 12.59 5.99 11.89
N GLY A 92 13.04 6.76 12.91
CA GLY A 92 14.32 6.52 13.58
C GLY A 92 14.40 5.13 14.21
N LEU A 93 13.32 4.68 14.84
CA LEU A 93 13.24 3.34 15.42
C LEU A 93 13.36 2.25 14.32
N VAL A 94 12.72 2.44 13.18
CA VAL A 94 12.82 1.46 12.08
C VAL A 94 14.23 1.41 11.48
N HIS A 95 14.92 2.55 11.38
CA HIS A 95 16.33 2.59 10.98
C HIS A 95 17.24 1.85 11.99
N ARG A 96 17.02 2.06 13.29
CA ARG A 96 17.77 1.34 14.34
C ARG A 96 17.46 -0.16 14.32
N LEU A 97 16.22 -0.53 14.03
CA LEU A 97 15.85 -1.94 13.84
C LEU A 97 16.66 -2.60 12.73
N LYS A 98 16.79 -1.96 11.56
CA LYS A 98 17.62 -2.49 10.46
C LYS A 98 19.08 -2.66 10.87
N GLN A 99 19.63 -1.74 11.65
CA GLN A 99 21.02 -1.88 12.16
C GLN A 99 21.18 -3.08 13.08
N GLN A 100 20.14 -3.43 13.86
CA GLN A 100 20.13 -4.63 14.72
C GLN A 100 19.94 -5.93 13.95
N PHE A 101 19.30 -5.88 12.77
CA PHE A 101 19.00 -7.04 11.93
C PHE A 101 19.53 -6.81 10.50
N PRO A 102 20.87 -6.74 10.31
CA PRO A 102 21.47 -6.37 9.02
C PRO A 102 21.12 -7.32 7.88
N ASP A 103 20.93 -8.61 8.18
CA ASP A 103 20.65 -9.65 7.19
C ASP A 103 19.15 -9.82 6.88
N LEU A 104 18.28 -9.26 7.72
CA LEU A 104 16.83 -9.32 7.50
C LEU A 104 16.37 -8.13 6.66
N PRO A 105 15.68 -8.34 5.57
CA PRO A 105 15.01 -7.25 4.83
C PRO A 105 13.98 -6.53 5.70
N VAL A 106 14.20 -5.22 5.92
CA VAL A 106 13.31 -4.33 6.68
C VAL A 106 12.74 -3.28 5.75
N ILE A 107 11.41 -3.27 5.62
CA ILE A 107 10.66 -2.38 4.75
C ILE A 107 9.89 -1.36 5.58
N LEU A 108 10.09 -0.08 5.32
CA LEU A 108 9.39 1.00 5.99
C LEU A 108 7.99 1.21 5.41
N ASN A 109 7.01 1.40 6.28
CA ASN A 109 5.66 1.81 5.92
C ASN A 109 5.16 2.92 6.84
N GLY A 110 4.23 3.73 6.37
CA GLY A 110 3.52 4.76 7.13
C GLY A 110 3.93 6.18 6.73
N GLY A 111 2.94 7.02 6.39
CA GLY A 111 3.12 8.44 6.10
C GLY A 111 3.88 8.77 4.81
N LEU A 112 4.31 7.78 4.03
CA LEU A 112 5.01 7.99 2.76
C LEU A 112 4.01 8.38 1.67
N GLU A 113 4.04 9.63 1.24
CA GLU A 113 3.08 10.18 0.27
C GLU A 113 3.70 10.54 -1.08
N THR A 114 5.03 10.64 -1.16
CA THR A 114 5.75 10.97 -2.39
C THR A 114 6.92 10.01 -2.59
N LEU A 115 7.42 9.94 -3.83
CA LEU A 115 8.62 9.16 -4.13
C LEU A 115 9.89 9.81 -3.54
N ASP A 116 9.90 11.13 -3.32
CA ASP A 116 11.01 11.80 -2.64
C ASP A 116 11.09 11.38 -1.17
N ALA A 117 9.93 11.37 -0.48
CA ALA A 117 9.86 10.86 0.88
C ALA A 117 10.26 9.39 0.97
N ALA A 118 9.90 8.57 -0.03
CA ALA A 118 10.32 7.17 -0.11
C ALA A 118 11.85 7.05 -0.32
N ALA A 119 12.41 7.80 -1.27
CA ALA A 119 13.84 7.78 -1.60
C ALA A 119 14.73 8.15 -0.41
N ALA A 120 14.28 9.08 0.44
CA ALA A 120 15.04 9.52 1.63
C ALA A 120 15.34 8.40 2.65
N HIS A 121 14.74 7.22 2.50
CA HIS A 121 14.94 6.09 3.40
C HIS A 121 15.68 4.91 2.75
N MET A 122 15.86 4.92 1.42
CA MET A 122 16.39 3.78 0.68
C MET A 122 17.89 3.51 0.90
N ASP A 123 18.63 4.47 1.42
CA ASP A 123 20.04 4.30 1.82
C ASP A 123 20.21 3.56 3.16
N ARG A 124 19.16 3.44 3.95
CA ARG A 124 19.16 2.87 5.31
C ARG A 124 18.30 1.64 5.47
N LEU A 125 17.43 1.35 4.52
CA LEU A 125 16.44 0.27 4.57
C LEU A 125 16.39 -0.47 3.23
N ASP A 126 15.91 -1.70 3.25
CA ASP A 126 15.85 -2.54 2.07
C ASP A 126 14.64 -2.20 1.17
N GLY A 127 13.74 -1.37 1.64
CA GLY A 127 12.60 -0.94 0.85
C GLY A 127 11.62 -0.06 1.62
N VAL A 128 10.63 0.42 0.88
CA VAL A 128 9.52 1.22 1.39
C VAL A 128 8.20 0.69 0.85
N MET A 129 7.15 0.78 1.66
CA MET A 129 5.79 0.41 1.26
C MET A 129 4.88 1.63 1.28
N LEU A 130 4.40 2.02 0.12
CA LEU A 130 3.34 3.02 -0.02
C LEU A 130 1.98 2.33 0.11
N GLY A 131 1.04 3.01 0.73
CA GLY A 131 -0.34 2.52 0.86
C GLY A 131 -1.33 3.47 0.21
N ARG A 132 -1.86 4.40 1.01
CA ARG A 132 -2.90 5.34 0.57
C ARG A 132 -2.47 6.22 -0.60
N ALA A 133 -1.21 6.65 -0.63
CA ALA A 133 -0.69 7.45 -1.73
C ALA A 133 -0.80 6.71 -3.08
N ALA A 134 -0.39 5.45 -3.12
CA ALA A 134 -0.49 4.60 -4.30
C ALA A 134 -1.95 4.36 -4.72
N TYR A 135 -2.88 4.22 -3.76
CA TYR A 135 -4.30 4.01 -4.07
C TYR A 135 -5.01 5.28 -4.54
N HIS A 136 -4.72 6.43 -3.91
CA HIS A 136 -5.39 7.70 -4.25
C HIS A 136 -4.76 8.44 -5.44
N ARG A 137 -3.50 8.16 -5.72
CA ARG A 137 -2.72 8.75 -6.82
C ARG A 137 -1.89 7.69 -7.53
N PRO A 138 -2.53 6.71 -8.20
CA PRO A 138 -1.82 5.55 -8.77
C PRO A 138 -0.72 5.93 -9.77
N MET A 139 -0.88 7.02 -10.50
CA MET A 139 0.14 7.52 -11.44
C MET A 139 1.48 7.90 -10.78
N LEU A 140 1.49 8.05 -9.45
CA LEU A 140 2.73 8.13 -8.68
C LEU A 140 3.65 6.93 -8.94
N LEU A 141 3.09 5.74 -9.17
CA LEU A 141 3.84 4.51 -9.39
C LEU A 141 4.49 4.43 -10.78
N ALA A 142 4.05 5.24 -11.74
CA ALA A 142 4.61 5.24 -13.09
C ALA A 142 6.11 5.53 -13.12
N GLU A 143 6.60 6.32 -12.16
CA GLU A 143 8.02 6.72 -12.08
C GLU A 143 8.87 5.76 -11.22
N VAL A 144 8.28 4.73 -10.60
CA VAL A 144 8.99 3.87 -9.63
C VAL A 144 10.11 3.09 -10.28
N ASP A 145 9.85 2.46 -11.41
CA ASP A 145 10.83 1.58 -12.07
C ASP A 145 12.05 2.36 -12.54
N ARG A 146 11.81 3.55 -13.13
CA ARG A 146 12.88 4.46 -13.53
C ARG A 146 13.69 4.97 -12.34
N ARG A 147 13.00 5.36 -11.27
CA ARG A 147 13.62 6.02 -10.14
C ARG A 147 14.39 5.09 -9.20
N PHE A 148 13.88 3.87 -9.00
CA PHE A 148 14.42 2.96 -7.99
C PHE A 148 15.05 1.70 -8.57
N PHE A 149 14.71 1.34 -9.81
CA PHE A 149 15.20 0.11 -10.44
C PHE A 149 16.05 0.37 -11.69
N GLY A 150 16.31 1.64 -12.04
CA GLY A 150 17.21 2.01 -13.15
C GLY A 150 16.62 1.71 -14.54
N GLU A 151 15.29 1.56 -14.64
CA GLU A 151 14.63 1.35 -15.94
C GLU A 151 14.76 2.62 -16.80
N GLU A 152 15.18 2.46 -18.06
CA GLU A 152 15.36 3.57 -18.99
C GLU A 152 14.10 3.88 -19.80
N THR A 153 13.15 2.94 -19.84
CA THR A 153 11.87 3.11 -20.55
C THR A 153 11.11 4.30 -19.95
N PRO A 154 10.61 5.23 -20.78
CA PRO A 154 9.78 6.32 -20.29
C PRO A 154 8.56 5.80 -19.51
N PRO A 155 8.18 6.47 -18.40
CA PRO A 155 7.01 6.06 -17.64
C PRO A 155 5.75 6.12 -18.49
N PRO A 156 4.80 5.17 -18.30
CA PRO A 156 3.55 5.18 -19.04
C PRO A 156 2.71 6.41 -18.69
N ASP A 157 2.11 7.01 -19.70
CA ASP A 157 1.11 8.05 -19.50
C ASP A 157 -0.27 7.46 -19.09
N LEU A 158 -1.19 8.35 -18.71
CA LEU A 158 -2.54 7.95 -18.28
C LEU A 158 -3.29 7.17 -19.37
N ALA A 159 -3.13 7.54 -20.62
CA ALA A 159 -3.82 6.87 -21.74
C ALA A 159 -3.32 5.43 -21.90
N THR A 160 -2.01 5.23 -21.89
CA THR A 160 -1.37 3.91 -21.93
C THR A 160 -1.82 3.01 -20.79
N VAL A 161 -1.86 3.55 -19.56
CA VAL A 161 -2.32 2.79 -18.38
C VAL A 161 -3.79 2.38 -18.52
N ILE A 162 -4.65 3.28 -18.98
CA ILE A 162 -6.07 2.99 -19.15
C ILE A 162 -6.30 1.98 -20.26
N GLU A 163 -5.67 2.12 -21.42
CA GLU A 163 -5.83 1.16 -22.53
C GLU A 163 -5.37 -0.24 -22.13
N GLY A 164 -4.23 -0.36 -21.43
CA GLY A 164 -3.78 -1.66 -20.88
C GLY A 164 -4.76 -2.28 -19.86
N TYR A 165 -5.49 -1.45 -19.12
CA TYR A 165 -6.49 -1.93 -18.16
C TYR A 165 -7.80 -2.36 -18.84
N LEU A 166 -8.13 -1.82 -20.01
CA LEU A 166 -9.37 -2.16 -20.72
C LEU A 166 -9.45 -3.65 -21.09
N GLU A 167 -8.35 -4.28 -21.44
CA GLU A 167 -8.33 -5.73 -21.69
C GLU A 167 -8.78 -6.54 -20.47
N HIS A 168 -8.36 -6.12 -19.27
CA HIS A 168 -8.83 -6.72 -18.02
C HIS A 168 -10.33 -6.46 -17.81
N VAL A 169 -10.78 -5.23 -18.04
CA VAL A 169 -12.19 -4.85 -17.91
C VAL A 169 -13.09 -5.70 -18.81
N GLU A 170 -12.73 -5.85 -20.08
CA GLU A 170 -13.48 -6.64 -21.05
C GLU A 170 -13.58 -8.10 -20.61
N ARG A 171 -12.48 -8.71 -20.20
CA ARG A 171 -12.44 -10.09 -19.73
C ARG A 171 -13.31 -10.29 -18.48
N GLU A 172 -13.23 -9.39 -17.52
CA GLU A 172 -14.02 -9.46 -16.28
C GLU A 172 -15.52 -9.26 -16.54
N MET A 173 -15.89 -8.36 -17.45
CA MET A 173 -17.29 -8.17 -17.84
C MET A 173 -17.86 -9.41 -18.55
N LEU A 174 -17.09 -10.09 -19.39
CA LEU A 174 -17.47 -11.36 -19.97
C LEU A 174 -17.71 -12.46 -18.93
N SER A 175 -17.00 -12.37 -17.79
CA SER A 175 -17.19 -13.26 -16.64
C SER A 175 -18.35 -12.82 -15.73
N GLY A 176 -19.07 -11.74 -16.07
CA GLY A 176 -20.21 -11.23 -15.32
C GLY A 176 -19.88 -10.21 -14.23
N THR A 177 -18.62 -9.74 -14.11
CA THR A 177 -18.24 -8.71 -13.14
C THR A 177 -18.82 -7.35 -13.57
N PRO A 178 -19.63 -6.67 -12.73
CA PRO A 178 -20.17 -5.36 -13.06
C PRO A 178 -19.07 -4.28 -13.18
N LEU A 179 -19.17 -3.42 -14.20
CA LEU A 179 -18.20 -2.35 -14.46
C LEU A 179 -17.87 -1.47 -13.23
N PRO A 180 -18.83 -1.08 -12.36
CA PRO A 180 -18.52 -0.26 -11.19
C PRO A 180 -17.56 -0.92 -10.18
N HIS A 181 -17.44 -2.24 -10.17
CA HIS A 181 -16.50 -2.95 -9.29
C HIS A 181 -15.05 -2.70 -9.69
N MET A 182 -14.81 -2.38 -10.95
CA MET A 182 -13.50 -2.07 -11.52
C MET A 182 -13.23 -0.56 -11.52
N THR A 183 -14.19 0.25 -12.01
CA THR A 183 -14.00 1.71 -12.14
C THR A 183 -13.83 2.42 -10.80
N ARG A 184 -14.40 1.93 -9.69
CA ARG A 184 -14.22 2.53 -8.36
C ARG A 184 -12.75 2.61 -7.93
N HIS A 185 -11.89 1.75 -8.46
CA HIS A 185 -10.45 1.73 -8.17
C HIS A 185 -9.63 2.63 -9.09
N MET A 186 -10.24 3.16 -10.16
CA MET A 186 -9.61 4.04 -11.13
C MET A 186 -9.72 5.53 -10.78
N LEU A 187 -10.57 5.90 -9.81
CA LEU A 187 -10.94 7.29 -9.53
C LEU A 187 -9.75 8.21 -9.20
N GLY A 188 -8.65 7.64 -8.72
CA GLY A 188 -7.41 8.34 -8.41
C GLY A 188 -6.47 8.56 -9.59
N LEU A 189 -6.66 7.90 -10.73
CA LEU A 189 -5.73 7.93 -11.87
C LEU A 189 -5.51 9.35 -12.42
N ALA A 190 -6.57 10.14 -12.56
CA ALA A 190 -6.47 11.52 -13.06
C ALA A 190 -6.25 12.56 -11.95
N HIS A 191 -5.74 12.15 -10.77
CA HIS A 191 -5.51 13.09 -9.66
C HIS A 191 -4.53 14.21 -10.06
N GLY A 192 -4.92 15.47 -9.78
CA GLY A 192 -4.11 16.65 -10.11
C GLY A 192 -4.16 17.07 -11.58
N MET A 193 -4.89 16.38 -12.45
CA MET A 193 -5.02 16.73 -13.86
C MET A 193 -6.24 17.61 -14.13
N ALA A 194 -6.15 18.48 -15.15
CA ALA A 194 -7.31 19.20 -15.66
C ALA A 194 -8.35 18.19 -16.18
N GLY A 195 -9.63 18.38 -15.84
CA GLY A 195 -10.69 17.42 -16.17
C GLY A 195 -10.90 16.26 -15.20
N ALA A 196 -10.07 16.11 -14.16
CA ALA A 196 -10.17 15.03 -13.15
C ALA A 196 -11.56 14.92 -12.48
N ARG A 197 -12.30 16.03 -12.35
CA ARG A 197 -13.68 16.03 -11.82
C ARG A 197 -14.62 15.31 -12.78
N GLY A 198 -14.53 15.61 -14.08
CA GLY A 198 -15.29 14.93 -15.14
C GLY A 198 -14.99 13.44 -15.18
N PHE A 199 -13.71 13.08 -15.15
CA PHE A 199 -13.24 11.70 -15.08
C PHE A 199 -13.91 10.92 -13.94
N ARG A 200 -13.83 11.45 -12.70
CA ARG A 200 -14.43 10.79 -11.54
C ARG A 200 -15.94 10.71 -11.63
N ARG A 201 -16.63 11.75 -12.15
CA ARG A 201 -18.08 11.74 -12.32
C ARG A 201 -18.51 10.64 -13.29
N ILE A 202 -17.88 10.56 -14.46
CA ILE A 202 -18.20 9.55 -15.48
C ILE A 202 -18.00 8.15 -14.91
N LEU A 203 -16.85 7.86 -14.30
CA LEU A 203 -16.56 6.54 -13.73
C LEU A 203 -17.44 6.20 -12.51
N GLY A 204 -17.89 7.20 -11.73
CA GLY A 204 -18.71 6.98 -10.55
C GLY A 204 -20.20 6.84 -10.84
N GLU A 205 -20.71 7.59 -11.82
CA GLU A 205 -22.15 7.70 -12.12
C GLU A 205 -22.53 6.90 -13.36
N GLU A 206 -21.85 7.15 -14.51
CA GLU A 206 -22.23 6.55 -15.77
C GLU A 206 -21.87 5.06 -15.86
N ALA A 207 -20.81 4.62 -15.17
CA ALA A 207 -20.47 3.19 -15.09
C ALA A 207 -21.54 2.32 -14.43
N ARG A 208 -22.50 2.93 -13.73
CA ARG A 208 -23.63 2.23 -13.08
C ARG A 208 -24.88 2.14 -13.95
N GLN A 209 -24.86 2.79 -15.11
CA GLN A 209 -26.03 2.79 -16.00
C GLN A 209 -26.14 1.48 -16.76
N PRO A 210 -27.36 1.05 -17.12
CA PRO A 210 -27.54 -0.10 -18.00
C PRO A 210 -26.79 0.07 -19.32
N GLY A 211 -26.08 -0.97 -19.74
CA GLY A 211 -25.28 -0.95 -20.97
C GLY A 211 -23.90 -0.26 -20.85
N ALA A 212 -23.51 0.19 -19.64
CA ALA A 212 -22.17 0.72 -19.43
C ALA A 212 -21.10 -0.35 -19.68
N GLY A 213 -20.03 0.03 -20.37
CA GLY A 213 -18.94 -0.85 -20.76
C GLY A 213 -17.62 -0.11 -20.92
N PRO A 214 -16.62 -0.70 -21.58
CA PRO A 214 -15.28 -0.12 -21.79
C PRO A 214 -15.33 1.30 -22.35
N GLU A 215 -16.29 1.60 -23.23
CA GLU A 215 -16.48 2.94 -23.79
C GLU A 215 -16.78 4.02 -22.73
N THR A 216 -17.36 3.64 -21.61
CA THR A 216 -17.54 4.58 -20.48
C THR A 216 -16.19 5.02 -19.92
N ILE A 217 -15.21 4.13 -19.86
CA ILE A 217 -13.85 4.44 -19.42
C ILE A 217 -13.14 5.34 -20.43
N ARG A 218 -13.28 5.05 -21.74
CA ARG A 218 -12.71 5.90 -22.80
C ARG A 218 -13.30 7.32 -22.77
N ARG A 219 -14.61 7.46 -22.57
CA ARG A 219 -15.23 8.79 -22.40
C ARG A 219 -14.70 9.51 -21.14
N ALA A 220 -14.46 8.78 -20.06
CA ALA A 220 -13.85 9.38 -18.87
C ALA A 220 -12.44 9.89 -19.17
N LEU A 221 -11.62 9.12 -19.88
CA LEU A 221 -10.27 9.55 -20.31
C LEU A 221 -10.35 10.80 -21.20
N ALA A 222 -11.27 10.85 -22.16
CA ALA A 222 -11.46 12.01 -23.04
C ALA A 222 -11.87 13.30 -22.31
N ALA A 223 -12.34 13.19 -21.06
CA ALA A 223 -12.64 14.36 -20.22
C ALA A 223 -11.40 14.94 -19.53
N VAL A 224 -10.24 14.27 -19.61
CA VAL A 224 -8.98 14.69 -18.99
C VAL A 224 -8.09 15.36 -20.04
N ASP A 225 -7.56 16.53 -19.73
CA ASP A 225 -6.50 17.12 -20.54
C ASP A 225 -5.15 16.49 -20.15
N VAL A 226 -4.76 15.50 -20.92
CA VAL A 226 -3.49 14.77 -20.71
C VAL A 226 -2.26 15.55 -21.13
N THR A 227 -2.44 16.70 -21.80
CA THR A 227 -1.34 17.57 -22.28
C THR A 227 -1.01 18.67 -21.27
N ALA A 228 -1.93 19.00 -20.37
CA ALA A 228 -1.72 20.00 -19.34
C ALA A 228 -0.79 19.47 -18.24
N ALA A 229 0.17 20.29 -17.81
CA ALA A 229 0.98 19.98 -16.64
C ALA A 229 0.06 19.73 -15.41
N PRO A 230 0.41 18.79 -14.50
CA PRO A 230 -0.37 18.57 -13.29
C PRO A 230 -0.55 19.89 -12.52
N VAL A 231 -1.78 20.18 -12.12
CA VAL A 231 -2.07 21.34 -11.26
C VAL A 231 -1.43 21.07 -9.91
N ALA A 232 -0.50 21.92 -9.49
CA ALA A 232 0.13 21.85 -8.17
C ALA A 232 -0.97 21.81 -7.10
N ALA A 233 -0.91 20.82 -6.21
CA ALA A 233 -1.86 20.65 -5.11
C ALA A 233 -1.50 21.54 -3.93
#